data_dce99a5d87c8e5e0e665f5bd0f42766c
#
_entry.id   dce99a5d87c8e5e0e665f5bd0f42766c
#
_cell.length_a   1.000
_cell.length_b   1.000
_cell.length_c   1.000
_cell.angle_alpha   90.00
_cell.angle_beta   90.00
_cell.angle_gamma   90.00
#
_symmetry.space_group_name_H-M   'P 1'
#
loop_
_entity.id
_entity.type
_entity.pdbx_description
1 polymer ?
#
loop_
_entity_poly.entity_id
_entity_poly.type
_entity_poly.pdbx_seq_one_letter_code
_entity_poly.pdbx_strand_id
1 'polypeptide(L)'
;MNRPAQEAVLVGLARRLQDQGSWSGETHLQKATYLLHELLEVPFDFKFILYKYGPFSFELRDELGSMRADRLLEREIQPPPYGPRIVVTERGRELEQQFTRTLERYGPALDWVADQLRDRGVIELERLATALWVTREIGEDASIDIRARRLHEIKPHVKISDAEEAVQEIDQMLAAAASVTVG
;
A
#
# COMPACT_ATOMS: atom_id res chain seq x y z
N MET A 1 -11.77 -8.41 9.63
CA MET A 1 -11.38 -7.49 10.77
C MET A 1 -12.54 -6.52 10.99
N ASN A 2 -12.88 -6.14 12.24
CA ASN A 2 -13.91 -5.11 12.43
C ASN A 2 -13.36 -3.71 12.09
N ARG A 3 -14.25 -2.73 11.82
CA ARG A 3 -13.87 -1.41 11.36
C ARG A 3 -12.87 -0.68 12.28
N PRO A 4 -13.07 -0.59 13.63
CA PRO A 4 -12.09 0.10 14.48
C PRO A 4 -10.70 -0.54 14.49
N ALA A 5 -10.62 -1.87 14.42
CA ALA A 5 -9.35 -2.57 14.30
C ALA A 5 -8.68 -2.30 12.94
N GLN A 6 -9.48 -2.21 11.87
CA GLN A 6 -8.99 -1.84 10.53
C GLN A 6 -8.46 -0.40 10.50
N GLU A 7 -9.16 0.54 11.13
CA GLU A 7 -8.71 1.92 11.29
C GLU A 7 -7.39 1.99 12.09
N ALA A 8 -7.25 1.22 13.18
CA ALA A 8 -6.01 1.14 13.95
C ALA A 8 -4.84 0.61 13.10
N VAL A 9 -5.07 -0.40 12.25
CA VAL A 9 -4.04 -0.92 11.32
C VAL A 9 -3.67 0.13 10.29
N LEU A 10 -4.63 0.88 9.72
CA LEU A 10 -4.36 1.95 8.77
C LEU A 10 -3.59 3.13 9.41
N VAL A 11 -3.92 3.49 10.67
CA VAL A 11 -3.15 4.47 11.45
C VAL A 11 -1.72 3.98 11.66
N GLY A 12 -1.56 2.72 12.08
CA GLY A 12 -0.27 2.09 12.28
C GLY A 12 0.58 2.03 11.00
N LEU A 13 -0.05 1.79 9.86
CA LEU A 13 0.60 1.85 8.55
C LEU A 13 1.05 3.28 8.21
N ALA A 14 0.15 4.25 8.33
CA ALA A 14 0.46 5.66 8.05
C ALA A 14 1.64 6.16 8.88
N ARG A 15 1.67 5.82 10.18
CA ARG A 15 2.76 6.19 11.09
C ARG A 15 4.08 5.56 10.64
N ARG A 16 4.10 4.26 10.33
CA ARG A 16 5.31 3.56 9.89
C ARG A 16 5.87 4.11 8.57
N LEU A 17 5.00 4.41 7.61
CA LEU A 17 5.41 5.08 6.37
C LEU A 17 6.08 6.42 6.67
N GLN A 18 5.53 7.22 7.59
CA GLN A 18 6.13 8.50 8.01
C GLN A 18 7.48 8.31 8.70
N ASP A 19 7.56 7.37 9.65
CA ASP A 19 8.78 7.08 10.41
C ASP A 19 9.92 6.60 9.50
N GLN A 20 9.58 5.94 8.37
CA GLN A 20 10.52 5.51 7.33
C GLN A 20 10.84 6.62 6.30
N GLY A 21 10.31 7.83 6.47
CA GLY A 21 10.57 8.94 5.57
C GLY A 21 9.77 8.95 4.27
N SER A 22 8.81 8.03 4.10
CA SER A 22 7.89 8.04 2.98
C SER A 22 7.05 9.32 2.95
N TRP A 23 6.66 9.76 1.75
CA TRP A 23 5.77 10.90 1.57
C TRP A 23 4.43 10.73 2.30
N SER A 24 3.95 9.50 2.47
CA SER A 24 2.70 9.17 3.18
C SER A 24 1.46 9.95 2.68
N GLY A 25 1.34 10.15 1.37
CA GLY A 25 0.12 10.69 0.76
C GLY A 25 -0.95 9.60 0.56
N GLU A 26 -2.13 10.00 0.07
CA GLU A 26 -3.24 9.06 -0.17
C GLU A 26 -2.83 7.92 -1.13
N THR A 27 -2.07 8.23 -2.19
CA THR A 27 -1.55 7.22 -3.12
C THR A 27 -0.65 6.21 -2.40
N HIS A 28 0.22 6.66 -1.50
CA HIS A 28 1.09 5.77 -0.72
C HIS A 28 0.27 4.83 0.15
N LEU A 29 -0.73 5.34 0.87
CA LEU A 29 -1.62 4.50 1.68
C LEU A 29 -2.42 3.51 0.84
N GLN A 30 -2.95 3.93 -0.32
CA GLN A 30 -3.65 3.04 -1.24
C GLN A 30 -2.76 1.87 -1.70
N LYS A 31 -1.53 2.16 -2.12
CA LYS A 31 -0.61 1.13 -2.62
C LYS A 31 -0.07 0.25 -1.49
N ALA A 32 0.27 0.84 -0.35
CA ALA A 32 0.72 0.09 0.82
C ALA A 32 -0.36 -0.86 1.35
N THR A 33 -1.62 -0.40 1.44
CA THR A 33 -2.75 -1.26 1.85
C THR A 33 -3.00 -2.38 0.85
N TYR A 34 -2.89 -2.09 -0.46
CA TYR A 34 -2.98 -3.11 -1.50
C TYR A 34 -1.90 -4.18 -1.35
N LEU A 35 -0.63 -3.78 -1.14
CA LEU A 35 0.47 -4.71 -0.93
C LEU A 35 0.28 -5.56 0.34
N LEU A 36 -0.16 -4.95 1.45
CA LEU A 36 -0.50 -5.68 2.67
C LEU A 36 -1.57 -6.73 2.45
N HIS A 37 -2.60 -6.39 1.66
CA HIS A 37 -3.71 -7.29 1.35
C HIS A 37 -3.24 -8.45 0.47
N GLU A 38 -2.52 -8.18 -0.61
CA GLU A 38 -2.17 -9.16 -1.64
C GLU A 38 -0.94 -10.03 -1.30
N LEU A 39 0.05 -9.46 -0.60
CA LEU A 39 1.30 -10.17 -0.30
C LEU A 39 1.30 -10.81 1.08
N LEU A 40 0.61 -10.21 2.05
CA LEU A 40 0.69 -10.59 3.46
C LEU A 40 -0.67 -10.97 4.05
N GLU A 41 -1.68 -11.09 3.19
CA GLU A 41 -3.04 -11.54 3.54
C GLU A 41 -3.66 -10.82 4.74
N VAL A 42 -3.29 -9.53 4.94
CA VAL A 42 -3.94 -8.71 5.97
C VAL A 42 -5.41 -8.53 5.61
N PRO A 43 -6.35 -8.96 6.46
CA PRO A 43 -7.77 -9.13 6.10
C PRO A 43 -8.53 -7.80 6.11
N PHE A 44 -8.15 -6.88 5.23
CA PHE A 44 -8.93 -5.69 4.97
C PHE A 44 -10.22 -6.01 4.21
N ASP A 45 -11.28 -5.29 4.54
CA ASP A 45 -12.57 -5.39 3.84
C ASP A 45 -12.67 -4.32 2.74
N PHE A 46 -11.62 -4.25 1.88
CA PHE A 46 -11.54 -3.32 0.77
C PHE A 46 -11.46 -4.07 -0.55
N LYS A 47 -12.27 -3.66 -1.52
CA LYS A 47 -12.21 -4.17 -2.89
C LYS A 47 -11.29 -3.28 -3.71
N PHE A 48 -10.23 -3.87 -4.24
CA PHE A 48 -9.35 -3.18 -5.17
C PHE A 48 -9.78 -3.44 -6.61
N ILE A 49 -9.72 -2.41 -7.42
CA ILE A 49 -9.93 -2.45 -8.87
C ILE A 49 -8.74 -1.83 -9.57
N LEU A 50 -8.49 -2.22 -10.81
CA LEU A 50 -7.52 -1.52 -11.65
C LEU A 50 -8.14 -0.19 -12.12
N TYR A 51 -7.58 0.91 -11.63
CA TYR A 51 -8.04 2.27 -11.95
C TYR A 51 -6.92 3.08 -12.62
N LYS A 52 -7.15 4.38 -12.86
CA LYS A 52 -6.25 5.25 -13.64
C LYS A 52 -4.76 5.14 -13.23
N TYR A 53 -4.48 5.04 -11.96
CA TYR A 53 -3.12 4.99 -11.39
C TYR A 53 -2.79 3.64 -10.74
N GLY A 54 -3.24 2.54 -11.36
CA GLY A 54 -3.05 1.18 -10.85
C GLY A 54 -4.12 0.77 -9.83
N PRO A 55 -3.91 -0.29 -9.06
CA PRO A 55 -4.87 -0.79 -8.07
C PRO A 55 -5.34 0.30 -7.11
N PHE A 56 -6.64 0.42 -6.93
CA PHE A 56 -7.28 1.46 -6.13
C PHE A 56 -8.56 0.92 -5.48
N SER A 57 -8.83 1.31 -4.25
CA SER A 57 -10.09 1.02 -3.56
C SER A 57 -10.84 2.30 -3.23
N PHE A 58 -12.08 2.37 -3.70
CA PHE A 58 -12.99 3.47 -3.37
C PHE A 58 -13.41 3.39 -1.91
N GLU A 59 -13.60 2.19 -1.37
CA GLU A 59 -13.94 1.98 0.04
C GLU A 59 -12.80 2.47 0.94
N LEU A 60 -11.53 2.16 0.61
CA LEU A 60 -10.39 2.69 1.35
C LEU A 60 -10.31 4.22 1.29
N ARG A 61 -10.55 4.82 0.10
CA ARG A 61 -10.60 6.28 -0.03
C ARG A 61 -11.65 6.89 0.90
N ASP A 62 -12.84 6.29 0.92
CA ASP A 62 -13.96 6.78 1.73
C ASP A 62 -13.68 6.58 3.22
N GLU A 63 -13.04 5.44 3.59
CA GLU A 63 -12.58 5.19 4.96
C GLU A 63 -11.51 6.19 5.41
N LEU A 64 -10.50 6.49 4.59
CA LEU A 64 -9.51 7.54 4.88
C LEU A 64 -10.20 8.92 5.04
N GLY A 65 -11.29 9.15 4.31
CA GLY A 65 -12.15 10.34 4.46
C GLY A 65 -12.82 10.38 5.83
N SER A 66 -13.42 9.29 6.25
CA SER A 66 -14.06 9.13 7.57
C SER A 66 -13.04 9.27 8.70
N MET A 67 -11.88 8.62 8.59
CA MET A 67 -10.82 8.74 9.59
C MET A 67 -10.32 10.18 9.76
N ARG A 68 -10.33 11.00 8.70
CA ARG A 68 -10.04 12.43 8.82
C ARG A 68 -11.15 13.20 9.52
N ALA A 69 -12.42 12.89 9.22
CA ALA A 69 -13.56 13.49 9.90
C ALA A 69 -13.55 13.17 11.40
N ASP A 70 -13.16 11.94 11.76
CA ASP A 70 -13.01 11.46 13.14
C ASP A 70 -11.71 11.94 13.81
N ARG A 71 -10.89 12.71 13.09
CA ARG A 71 -9.60 13.26 13.56
C ARG A 71 -8.58 12.18 13.97
N LEU A 72 -8.61 11.03 13.35
CA LEU A 72 -7.56 10.01 13.49
C LEU A 72 -6.36 10.33 12.60
N LEU A 73 -6.64 10.93 11.44
CA LEU A 73 -5.67 11.40 10.44
C LEU A 73 -5.95 12.85 10.09
N GLU A 74 -4.92 13.57 9.66
CA GLU A 74 -5.03 14.94 9.14
C GLU A 74 -4.29 15.07 7.81
N ARG A 75 -4.67 16.10 7.03
CA ARG A 75 -3.93 16.50 5.82
C ARG A 75 -3.03 17.67 6.14
N GLU A 76 -1.74 17.45 5.96
CA GLU A 76 -0.75 18.52 6.00
C GLU A 76 -0.52 19.04 4.58
N ILE A 77 -0.89 20.30 4.34
CA ILE A 77 -0.73 20.95 3.03
C ILE A 77 0.76 21.18 2.79
N GLN A 78 1.23 20.80 1.62
CA GLN A 78 2.61 20.96 1.20
C GLN A 78 2.72 21.99 0.06
N PRO A 79 3.87 22.68 -0.06
CA PRO A 79 4.12 23.57 -1.19
C PRO A 79 4.06 22.81 -2.53
N PRO A 80 3.58 23.46 -3.62
CA PRO A 80 3.69 22.87 -4.96
C PRO A 80 5.14 22.49 -5.29
N PRO A 81 5.39 21.39 -6.04
CA PRO A 81 4.41 20.59 -6.77
C PRO A 81 3.83 19.41 -5.96
N TYR A 82 4.06 19.36 -4.69
CA TYR A 82 3.72 18.21 -3.85
C TYR A 82 2.25 18.19 -3.46
N GLY A 83 1.66 16.99 -3.42
CA GLY A 83 0.34 16.76 -2.85
C GLY A 83 0.37 16.78 -1.32
N PRO A 84 -0.79 16.81 -0.65
CA PRO A 84 -0.85 16.81 0.81
C PRO A 84 -0.32 15.48 1.37
N ARG A 85 0.37 15.58 2.52
CA ARG A 85 0.71 14.43 3.35
C ARG A 85 -0.48 14.07 4.24
N ILE A 86 -0.59 12.80 4.56
CA ILE A 86 -1.50 12.31 5.59
C ILE A 86 -0.67 12.08 6.84
N VAL A 87 -1.03 12.74 7.94
CA VAL A 87 -0.34 12.64 9.21
C VAL A 87 -1.24 12.04 10.30
N VAL A 88 -0.64 11.26 11.18
CA VAL A 88 -1.34 10.64 12.31
C VAL A 88 -1.47 11.66 13.44
N THR A 89 -2.69 11.84 13.94
CA THR A 89 -2.99 12.73 15.07
C THR A 89 -2.74 12.05 16.40
N GLU A 90 -2.85 12.80 17.51
CA GLU A 90 -2.82 12.22 18.86
C GLU A 90 -3.96 11.22 19.06
N ARG A 91 -5.16 11.55 18.60
CA ARG A 91 -6.31 10.64 18.65
C ARG A 91 -6.09 9.35 17.84
N GLY A 92 -5.37 9.44 16.72
CA GLY A 92 -4.94 8.25 15.99
C GLY A 92 -3.99 7.37 16.81
N ARG A 93 -3.04 7.97 17.52
CA ARG A 93 -2.12 7.25 18.44
C ARG A 93 -2.87 6.60 19.62
N GLU A 94 -3.87 7.28 20.16
CA GLU A 94 -4.74 6.71 21.21
C GLU A 94 -5.49 5.48 20.69
N LEU A 95 -5.96 5.51 19.43
CA LEU A 95 -6.59 4.34 18.80
C LEU A 95 -5.61 3.18 18.66
N GLU A 96 -4.35 3.41 18.24
CA GLU A 96 -3.32 2.36 18.20
C GLU A 96 -3.15 1.70 19.58
N GLN A 97 -3.12 2.46 20.65
CA GLN A 97 -2.96 1.96 22.01
C GLN A 97 -4.14 1.08 22.45
N GLN A 98 -5.37 1.38 22.00
CA GLN A 98 -6.54 0.58 22.28
C GLN A 98 -6.53 -0.77 21.54
N PHE A 99 -5.83 -0.84 20.41
CA PHE A 99 -5.75 -2.04 19.56
C PHE A 99 -4.36 -2.69 19.54
N THR A 100 -3.63 -2.64 20.67
CA THR A 100 -2.26 -3.15 20.80
C THR A 100 -2.12 -4.59 20.29
N ARG A 101 -3.03 -5.50 20.65
CA ARG A 101 -2.99 -6.91 20.18
C ARG A 101 -3.13 -7.02 18.67
N THR A 102 -3.96 -6.19 18.05
CA THR A 102 -4.10 -6.15 16.59
C THR A 102 -2.82 -5.66 15.92
N LEU A 103 -2.20 -4.64 16.49
CA LEU A 103 -0.95 -4.08 15.99
C LEU A 103 0.26 -4.98 16.27
N GLU A 104 0.28 -5.73 17.36
CA GLU A 104 1.26 -6.79 17.60
C GLU A 104 1.15 -7.88 16.52
N ARG A 105 -0.07 -8.30 16.20
CA ARG A 105 -0.35 -9.31 15.18
C ARG A 105 0.10 -8.90 13.78
N TYR A 106 -0.25 -7.70 13.35
CA TYR A 106 0.04 -7.22 11.99
C TYR A 106 1.30 -6.35 11.91
N GLY A 107 1.94 -6.04 13.04
CA GLY A 107 3.12 -5.19 13.12
C GLY A 107 4.25 -5.59 12.17
N PRO A 108 4.68 -6.86 12.16
CA PRO A 108 5.72 -7.32 11.23
C PRO A 108 5.38 -7.05 9.75
N ALA A 109 4.11 -7.24 9.37
CA ALA A 109 3.64 -6.97 8.01
C ALA A 109 3.68 -5.47 7.69
N LEU A 110 3.22 -4.63 8.64
CA LEU A 110 3.24 -3.17 8.49
C LEU A 110 4.67 -2.63 8.37
N ASP A 111 5.58 -3.13 9.21
CA ASP A 111 6.99 -2.73 9.21
C ASP A 111 7.66 -3.14 7.89
N TRP A 112 7.40 -4.37 7.44
CA TRP A 112 7.94 -4.87 6.17
C TRP A 112 7.47 -4.03 4.97
N VAL A 113 6.17 -3.78 4.84
CA VAL A 113 5.65 -2.96 3.73
C VAL A 113 6.17 -1.54 3.80
N ALA A 114 6.23 -0.92 4.99
CA ALA A 114 6.76 0.42 5.14
C ALA A 114 8.24 0.51 4.71
N ASP A 115 9.05 -0.50 5.04
CA ASP A 115 10.44 -0.61 4.61
C ASP A 115 10.57 -0.77 3.08
N GLN A 116 9.75 -1.64 2.48
CA GLN A 116 9.71 -1.82 1.03
C GLN A 116 9.36 -0.54 0.27
N LEU A 117 8.58 0.36 0.87
CA LEU A 117 8.06 1.56 0.22
C LEU A 117 8.77 2.86 0.64
N ARG A 118 9.78 2.78 1.48
CA ARG A 118 10.48 3.91 2.15
C ARG A 118 10.79 5.08 1.21
N ASP A 119 11.53 4.85 0.15
CA ASP A 119 12.11 5.88 -0.71
C ASP A 119 11.40 5.98 -2.09
N ARG A 120 10.22 5.36 -2.23
CA ARG A 120 9.54 5.27 -3.52
C ARG A 120 8.66 6.47 -3.79
N GLY A 121 8.83 7.04 -4.96
CA GLY A 121 7.92 8.04 -5.51
C GLY A 121 6.61 7.43 -6.01
N VAL A 122 5.60 8.29 -6.23
CA VAL A 122 4.27 7.88 -6.70
C VAL A 122 4.32 7.03 -7.98
N ILE A 123 5.17 7.41 -8.95
CA ILE A 123 5.31 6.70 -10.24
C ILE A 123 5.80 5.27 -10.03
N GLU A 124 6.79 5.08 -9.15
CA GLU A 124 7.33 3.75 -8.83
C GLU A 124 6.30 2.89 -8.10
N LEU A 125 5.58 3.49 -7.14
CA LEU A 125 4.50 2.80 -6.41
C LEU A 125 3.36 2.35 -7.33
N GLU A 126 2.96 3.20 -8.27
CA GLU A 126 1.93 2.87 -9.26
C GLU A 126 2.38 1.72 -10.17
N ARG A 127 3.63 1.75 -10.63
CA ARG A 127 4.22 0.72 -11.46
C ARG A 127 4.30 -0.61 -10.71
N LEU A 128 4.85 -0.59 -9.49
CA LEU A 128 5.00 -1.78 -8.65
C LEU A 128 3.65 -2.43 -8.32
N ALA A 129 2.68 -1.63 -7.87
CA ALA A 129 1.34 -2.14 -7.58
C ALA A 129 0.63 -2.67 -8.83
N THR A 130 0.86 -2.07 -10.01
CA THR A 130 0.31 -2.57 -11.27
C THR A 130 0.99 -3.88 -11.68
N ALA A 131 2.30 -4.04 -11.44
CA ALA A 131 3.01 -5.30 -11.67
C ALA A 131 2.44 -6.44 -10.80
N LEU A 132 2.16 -6.18 -9.52
CA LEU A 132 1.50 -7.15 -8.66
C LEU A 132 0.10 -7.49 -9.15
N TRP A 133 -0.68 -6.50 -9.57
CA TRP A 133 -2.01 -6.74 -10.15
C TRP A 133 -1.95 -7.68 -11.35
N VAL A 134 -1.05 -7.40 -12.29
CA VAL A 134 -0.85 -8.23 -13.48
C VAL A 134 -0.37 -9.64 -13.11
N THR A 135 0.50 -9.75 -12.12
CA THR A 135 0.97 -11.05 -11.62
C THR A 135 -0.18 -11.88 -11.04
N ARG A 136 -1.10 -11.25 -10.31
CA ARG A 136 -2.32 -11.92 -9.82
C ARG A 136 -3.32 -12.25 -10.93
N GLU A 137 -3.44 -11.39 -11.95
CA GLU A 137 -4.36 -11.59 -13.10
C GLU A 137 -3.90 -12.76 -13.98
N ILE A 138 -2.61 -12.83 -14.30
CA ILE A 138 -2.06 -13.80 -15.26
C ILE A 138 -1.59 -15.09 -14.59
N GLY A 139 -1.08 -14.98 -13.35
CA GLY A 139 -0.45 -16.05 -12.58
C GLY A 139 1.05 -15.84 -12.38
N GLU A 140 1.53 -16.25 -11.22
CA GLU A 140 2.93 -16.14 -10.80
C GLU A 140 3.87 -17.00 -11.67
N ASP A 141 3.38 -18.10 -12.23
CA ASP A 141 4.13 -19.01 -13.10
C ASP A 141 4.35 -18.44 -14.51
N ALA A 142 3.66 -17.39 -14.91
CA ALA A 142 3.84 -16.75 -16.20
C ALA A 142 5.22 -16.05 -16.27
N SER A 143 5.83 -16.08 -17.47
CA SER A 143 7.15 -15.45 -17.64
C SER A 143 7.10 -13.95 -17.40
N ILE A 144 8.23 -13.39 -16.99
CA ILE A 144 8.41 -11.95 -16.79
C ILE A 144 7.99 -11.17 -18.04
N ASP A 145 8.41 -11.61 -19.23
CA ASP A 145 8.07 -10.97 -20.51
C ASP A 145 6.55 -10.89 -20.75
N ILE A 146 5.80 -11.95 -20.48
CA ILE A 146 4.34 -11.96 -20.63
C ILE A 146 3.69 -10.96 -19.67
N ARG A 147 4.08 -10.96 -18.41
CA ARG A 147 3.55 -10.05 -17.39
C ARG A 147 3.95 -8.59 -17.67
N ALA A 148 5.18 -8.35 -18.11
CA ALA A 148 5.66 -7.01 -18.47
C ALA A 148 4.93 -6.45 -19.69
N ARG A 149 4.68 -7.24 -20.73
CA ARG A 149 3.87 -6.83 -21.88
C ARG A 149 2.44 -6.48 -21.45
N ARG A 150 1.84 -7.28 -20.59
CA ARG A 150 0.51 -6.98 -20.05
C ARG A 150 0.49 -5.68 -19.26
N LEU A 151 1.52 -5.41 -18.44
CA LEU A 151 1.66 -4.15 -17.74
C LEU A 151 1.78 -2.97 -18.72
N HIS A 152 2.58 -3.11 -19.77
CA HIS A 152 2.72 -2.09 -20.81
C HIS A 152 1.40 -1.84 -21.57
N GLU A 153 0.61 -2.87 -21.87
CA GLU A 153 -0.73 -2.72 -22.47
C GLU A 153 -1.65 -1.87 -21.58
N ILE A 154 -1.63 -2.11 -20.27
CA ILE A 154 -2.42 -1.35 -19.28
C ILE A 154 -1.86 0.07 -19.11
N LYS A 155 -0.53 0.23 -19.17
CA LYS A 155 0.20 1.47 -18.95
C LYS A 155 1.17 1.75 -20.12
N PRO A 156 0.69 2.23 -21.27
CA PRO A 156 1.54 2.40 -22.46
C PRO A 156 2.71 3.37 -22.28
N HIS A 157 2.65 4.24 -21.27
CA HIS A 157 3.75 5.16 -20.94
C HIS A 157 4.89 4.49 -20.13
N VAL A 158 4.67 3.29 -19.58
CA VAL A 158 5.71 2.50 -18.92
C VAL A 158 6.46 1.70 -19.97
N LYS A 159 7.77 1.86 -20.08
CA LYS A 159 8.59 1.09 -21.01
C LYS A 159 8.58 -0.39 -20.62
N ILE A 160 8.75 -1.27 -21.62
CA ILE A 160 8.82 -2.72 -21.36
C ILE A 160 9.93 -3.06 -20.35
N SER A 161 11.12 -2.46 -20.50
CA SER A 161 12.23 -2.66 -19.55
C SER A 161 11.85 -2.31 -18.11
N ASP A 162 11.17 -1.18 -17.91
CA ASP A 162 10.73 -0.75 -16.59
C ASP A 162 9.62 -1.65 -16.03
N ALA A 163 8.81 -2.21 -16.91
CA ALA A 163 7.78 -3.20 -16.56
C ALA A 163 8.40 -4.54 -16.15
N GLU A 164 9.45 -5.00 -16.87
CA GLU A 164 10.21 -6.21 -16.52
C GLU A 164 10.87 -6.08 -15.15
N GLU A 165 11.52 -4.94 -14.88
CA GLU A 165 12.12 -4.65 -13.57
C GLU A 165 11.06 -4.70 -12.45
N ALA A 166 9.91 -4.08 -12.66
CA ALA A 166 8.83 -4.08 -11.67
C ALA A 166 8.25 -5.49 -11.42
N VAL A 167 8.13 -6.31 -12.45
CA VAL A 167 7.67 -7.71 -12.33
C VAL A 167 8.71 -8.54 -11.58
N GLN A 168 10.00 -8.41 -11.90
CA GLN A 168 11.09 -9.09 -11.17
C GLN A 168 11.09 -8.71 -9.69
N GLU A 169 10.88 -7.44 -9.40
CA GLU A 169 10.80 -6.95 -8.03
C GLU A 169 9.60 -7.55 -7.28
N ILE A 170 8.45 -7.66 -7.92
CA ILE A 170 7.28 -8.34 -7.33
C ILE A 170 7.58 -9.81 -7.03
N ASP A 171 8.28 -10.52 -7.91
CA ASP A 171 8.69 -11.91 -7.64
C ASP A 171 9.60 -12.01 -6.40
N GLN A 172 10.53 -11.06 -6.24
CA GLN A 172 11.37 -10.98 -5.03
C GLN A 172 10.55 -10.65 -3.78
N MET A 173 9.59 -9.73 -3.90
CA MET A 173 8.70 -9.37 -2.79
C MET A 173 7.80 -10.53 -2.37
N LEU A 174 7.25 -11.29 -3.32
CA LEU A 174 6.44 -12.50 -3.05
C LEU A 174 7.26 -13.54 -2.28
N ALA A 175 8.51 -13.80 -2.73
CA ALA A 175 9.40 -14.73 -2.06
C ALA A 175 9.77 -14.26 -0.65
N ALA A 176 10.03 -12.97 -0.45
CA ALA A 176 10.37 -12.39 0.85
C ALA A 176 9.15 -12.35 1.79
N ALA A 177 7.97 -12.04 1.28
CA ALA A 177 6.72 -11.97 2.05
C ALA A 177 6.37 -13.32 2.72
N ALA A 178 6.73 -14.44 2.08
CA ALA A 178 6.52 -15.78 2.64
C ALA A 178 7.23 -16.01 3.98
N SER A 179 8.25 -15.21 4.31
CA SER A 179 8.98 -15.27 5.58
C SER A 179 8.43 -14.30 6.65
N VAL A 180 7.52 -13.40 6.27
CA VAL A 180 6.92 -12.42 7.19
C VAL A 180 5.79 -13.10 7.97
N THR A 181 5.95 -13.18 9.28
CA THR A 181 4.94 -13.79 10.14
C THR A 181 3.79 -12.80 10.36
N VAL A 182 2.61 -13.19 9.92
CA VAL A 182 1.34 -12.56 10.33
C VAL A 182 0.72 -13.50 11.35
N GLY A 183 0.81 -13.12 12.64
CA GLY A 183 0.45 -13.98 13.78
C GLY A 183 -1.05 -14.27 13.95
#